data_34b23fefea25cdd8ef2cda7a580f1de9
#
_entry.id   34b23fefea25cdd8ef2cda7a580f1de9
#
_cell.length_a   1.000
_cell.length_b   1.000
_cell.length_c   1.000
_cell.angle_alpha   90.00
_cell.angle_beta   90.00
_cell.angle_gamma   90.00
#
_symmetry.space_group_name_H-M   'P 1'
#
loop_
_entity.id
_entity.type
_entity.pdbx_description
1 polymer ?
#
loop_
_entity_poly.entity_id
_entity_poly.type
_entity_poly.pdbx_seq_one_letter_code
_entity_poly.pdbx_strand_id
1 'polypeptide(L)'
;GKRGKGGTERSRIALLHALANIEQWAIDLAWDIVARGPRLSVRHMQSSDTDRPDMPLPRAYFADFCQMALDEAKHFTLLQQRLVDMGSFFGALPVHHGLWDSAVETREDLCARLSIIHLVHEARGLDVNPLTIEKFRAAGDARSVDSLTTIHLDEITHVSTGHRWLTYLCAVHPEQPSPVDVFRANVRRHFVGQLKGPFNAPDRH
;
A
#
# COMPACT_ATOMS: atom_id res chain seq x y z
N GLY A 1 11.35 3.65 20.01
CA GLY A 1 12.80 3.52 19.95
C GLY A 1 13.28 3.75 18.52
N LYS A 2 14.45 4.36 18.31
CA LYS A 2 15.01 4.58 16.96
C LYS A 2 15.22 3.23 16.29
N ARG A 3 14.65 3.02 15.10
CA ARG A 3 14.91 1.87 14.25
C ARG A 3 16.41 1.81 13.97
N GLY A 4 17.06 0.68 14.29
CA GLY A 4 18.49 0.49 14.04
C GLY A 4 18.82 0.56 12.55
N LYS A 5 20.10 0.80 12.24
CA LYS A 5 20.59 0.95 10.85
C LYS A 5 20.76 -0.39 10.09
N GLY A 6 20.24 -1.53 10.62
CA GLY A 6 20.35 -2.85 9.99
C GLY A 6 21.69 -3.57 10.18
N GLY A 7 22.69 -2.92 10.80
CA GLY A 7 24.03 -3.51 10.96
C GLY A 7 24.13 -4.60 12.04
N THR A 8 23.22 -4.63 13.01
CA THR A 8 23.16 -5.68 14.04
C THR A 8 21.95 -6.58 13.79
N GLU A 9 22.02 -7.85 14.22
CA GLU A 9 20.91 -8.79 14.13
C GLU A 9 19.64 -8.23 14.78
N ARG A 10 19.75 -7.65 15.97
CA ARG A 10 18.64 -6.99 16.67
C ARG A 10 18.01 -5.89 15.82
N SER A 11 18.80 -5.10 15.10
CA SER A 11 18.26 -4.04 14.25
C SER A 11 17.59 -4.58 12.99
N ARG A 12 18.06 -5.71 12.45
CA ARG A 12 17.41 -6.40 11.32
C ARG A 12 16.09 -7.02 11.74
N ILE A 13 16.02 -7.68 12.90
CA ILE A 13 14.77 -8.17 13.50
C ILE A 13 13.77 -7.03 13.64
N ALA A 14 14.18 -5.88 14.17
CA ALA A 14 13.29 -4.73 14.32
C ALA A 14 12.78 -4.17 12.98
N LEU A 15 13.61 -4.21 11.93
CA LEU A 15 13.18 -3.81 10.58
C LEU A 15 12.16 -4.81 10.00
N LEU A 16 12.45 -6.12 10.05
CA LEU A 16 11.53 -7.16 9.56
C LEU A 16 10.21 -7.13 10.31
N HIS A 17 10.25 -6.94 11.63
CA HIS A 17 9.04 -6.84 12.46
C HIS A 17 8.20 -5.61 12.08
N ALA A 18 8.84 -4.46 11.84
CA ALA A 18 8.14 -3.25 11.41
C ALA A 18 7.52 -3.39 10.01
N LEU A 19 8.21 -4.08 9.08
CA LEU A 19 7.66 -4.40 7.77
C LEU A 19 6.48 -5.37 7.91
N ALA A 20 6.61 -6.46 8.65
CA ALA A 20 5.51 -7.40 8.88
C ALA A 20 4.26 -6.71 9.45
N ASN A 21 4.42 -5.69 10.31
CA ASN A 21 3.28 -4.88 10.76
C ASN A 21 2.63 -4.07 9.64
N ILE A 22 3.39 -3.59 8.68
CA ILE A 22 2.85 -2.87 7.51
C ILE A 22 2.08 -3.84 6.62
N GLU A 23 2.66 -4.99 6.27
CA GLU A 23 2.02 -6.00 5.42
C GLU A 23 0.71 -6.51 6.06
N GLN A 24 0.68 -6.71 7.38
CA GLN A 24 -0.54 -7.13 8.06
C GLN A 24 -1.67 -6.09 7.89
N TRP A 25 -1.37 -4.80 8.01
CA TRP A 25 -2.35 -3.75 7.75
C TRP A 25 -2.74 -3.67 6.27
N ALA A 26 -1.79 -3.91 5.35
CA ALA A 26 -2.05 -3.92 3.92
C ALA A 26 -3.04 -5.01 3.50
N ILE A 27 -3.00 -6.20 4.13
CA ILE A 27 -4.02 -7.25 3.95
C ILE A 27 -5.42 -6.69 4.30
N ASP A 28 -5.56 -6.09 5.47
CA ASP A 28 -6.83 -5.53 5.93
C ASP A 28 -7.32 -4.41 5.01
N LEU A 29 -6.43 -3.57 4.50
CA LEU A 29 -6.75 -2.45 3.62
C LEU A 29 -7.15 -2.90 2.22
N ALA A 30 -6.55 -3.95 1.69
CA ALA A 30 -6.96 -4.57 0.44
C ALA A 30 -8.37 -5.18 0.54
N TRP A 31 -8.73 -5.79 1.68
CA TRP A 31 -10.09 -6.26 1.93
C TRP A 31 -11.07 -5.12 2.23
N ASP A 32 -10.65 -4.07 2.94
CA ASP A 32 -11.48 -2.91 3.22
C ASP A 32 -11.93 -2.20 1.94
N ILE A 33 -11.04 -2.05 0.96
CA ILE A 33 -11.40 -1.40 -0.32
C ILE A 33 -12.30 -2.31 -1.18
N VAL A 34 -12.19 -3.63 -1.10
CA VAL A 34 -13.13 -4.59 -1.70
C VAL A 34 -14.52 -4.42 -1.10
N ALA A 35 -14.60 -4.36 0.22
CA ALA A 35 -15.88 -4.27 0.94
C ALA A 35 -16.56 -2.89 0.79
N ARG A 36 -15.79 -1.80 0.81
CA ARG A 36 -16.32 -0.42 0.76
C ARG A 36 -16.45 0.13 -0.65
N GLY A 37 -15.66 -0.35 -1.60
CA GLY A 37 -15.59 0.17 -2.95
C GLY A 37 -16.95 0.39 -3.60
N PRO A 38 -17.87 -0.58 -3.59
CA PRO A 38 -19.20 -0.40 -4.18
C PRO A 38 -19.97 0.80 -3.61
N ARG A 39 -19.99 0.95 -2.29
CA ARG A 39 -20.70 2.06 -1.62
C ARG A 39 -20.05 3.42 -1.88
N LEU A 40 -18.70 3.45 -1.92
CA LEU A 40 -17.95 4.67 -2.14
C LEU A 40 -17.97 5.10 -3.60
N SER A 41 -18.02 4.15 -4.55
CA SER A 41 -18.11 4.45 -5.97
C SER A 41 -19.46 5.11 -6.32
N VAL A 42 -20.55 4.67 -5.71
CA VAL A 42 -21.87 5.29 -5.85
C VAL A 42 -21.84 6.75 -5.37
N ARG A 43 -21.23 7.03 -4.24
CA ARG A 43 -21.08 8.40 -3.72
C ARG A 43 -20.22 9.29 -4.62
N HIS A 44 -19.16 8.75 -5.20
CA HIS A 44 -18.32 9.47 -6.14
C HIS A 44 -19.06 9.86 -7.42
N MET A 45 -20.02 9.05 -7.85
CA MET A 45 -20.81 9.23 -9.08
C MET A 45 -22.08 10.08 -8.89
N GLN A 46 -22.48 10.38 -7.65
CA GLN A 46 -23.60 11.26 -7.36
C GLN A 46 -23.22 12.72 -7.63
N SER A 47 -23.22 13.10 -8.90
CA SER A 47 -23.53 14.47 -9.27
C SER A 47 -25.01 14.70 -8.96
N SER A 48 -25.45 15.95 -8.82
CA SER A 48 -26.83 16.37 -8.49
C SER A 48 -27.94 15.84 -9.43
N ASP A 49 -27.59 14.98 -10.37
CA ASP A 49 -28.51 14.37 -11.34
C ASP A 49 -28.89 12.96 -10.85
N THR A 50 -30.07 12.87 -10.24
CA THR A 50 -30.62 11.65 -9.61
C THR A 50 -31.06 10.58 -10.60
N ASP A 51 -31.01 10.82 -11.93
CA ASP A 51 -31.51 9.93 -12.97
C ASP A 51 -30.49 9.03 -13.64
N ARG A 52 -29.22 9.01 -13.15
CA ARG A 52 -28.22 8.10 -13.70
C ARG A 52 -28.18 6.77 -12.92
N PRO A 53 -28.18 5.63 -13.64
CA PRO A 53 -28.07 4.34 -12.98
C PRO A 53 -26.72 4.22 -12.28
N ASP A 54 -26.72 3.63 -11.07
CA ASP A 54 -25.52 3.24 -10.36
C ASP A 54 -24.59 2.44 -11.29
N MET A 55 -23.38 2.92 -11.54
CA MET A 55 -22.39 2.12 -12.28
C MET A 55 -21.65 1.23 -11.29
N PRO A 56 -21.95 -0.07 -11.28
CA PRO A 56 -21.25 -0.99 -10.41
C PRO A 56 -19.78 -1.08 -10.81
N LEU A 57 -18.90 -1.21 -9.82
CA LEU A 57 -17.50 -1.51 -10.07
C LEU A 57 -17.37 -2.83 -10.86
N PRO A 58 -16.54 -2.88 -11.91
CA PRO A 58 -16.39 -4.08 -12.72
C PRO A 58 -15.74 -5.21 -11.92
N ARG A 59 -16.04 -6.47 -12.30
CA ARG A 59 -15.48 -7.66 -11.64
C ARG A 59 -13.96 -7.62 -11.51
N ALA A 60 -13.27 -7.03 -12.49
CA ALA A 60 -11.82 -6.88 -12.48
C ALA A 60 -11.30 -6.06 -11.29
N TYR A 61 -12.07 -5.07 -10.82
CA TYR A 61 -11.74 -4.32 -9.60
C TYR A 61 -11.59 -5.25 -8.39
N PHE A 62 -12.58 -6.09 -8.17
CA PHE A 62 -12.56 -7.03 -7.05
C PHE A 62 -11.44 -8.07 -7.20
N ALA A 63 -11.22 -8.57 -8.43
CA ALA A 63 -10.16 -9.53 -8.70
C ALA A 63 -8.76 -8.94 -8.40
N ASP A 64 -8.50 -7.70 -8.82
CA ASP A 64 -7.21 -7.04 -8.61
C ASP A 64 -6.93 -6.83 -7.11
N PHE A 65 -7.90 -6.34 -6.33
CA PHE A 65 -7.70 -6.14 -4.89
C PHE A 65 -7.73 -7.43 -4.06
N CYS A 66 -8.44 -8.46 -4.50
CA CYS A 66 -8.31 -9.80 -3.91
C CYS A 66 -6.92 -10.40 -4.16
N GLN A 67 -6.35 -10.20 -5.37
CA GLN A 67 -4.97 -10.61 -5.65
C GLN A 67 -3.98 -9.83 -4.78
N MET A 68 -4.14 -8.53 -4.64
CA MET A 68 -3.33 -7.71 -3.73
C MET A 68 -3.39 -8.26 -2.29
N ALA A 69 -4.57 -8.57 -1.76
CA ALA A 69 -4.70 -9.16 -0.42
C ALA A 69 -3.94 -10.50 -0.28
N LEU A 70 -3.92 -11.32 -1.34
CA LEU A 70 -3.16 -12.58 -1.37
C LEU A 70 -1.64 -12.32 -1.38
N ASP A 71 -1.19 -11.33 -2.14
CA ASP A 71 0.22 -10.95 -2.19
C ASP A 71 0.68 -10.40 -0.84
N GLU A 72 -0.10 -9.52 -0.20
CA GLU A 72 0.21 -8.99 1.13
C GLU A 72 0.25 -10.10 2.21
N ALA A 73 -0.65 -11.08 2.13
CA ALA A 73 -0.63 -12.25 3.01
C ALA A 73 0.64 -13.11 2.79
N LYS A 74 1.09 -13.25 1.55
CA LYS A 74 2.38 -13.89 1.20
C LYS A 74 3.55 -13.08 1.79
N HIS A 75 3.57 -11.76 1.63
CA HIS A 75 4.58 -10.86 2.17
C HIS A 75 4.69 -10.99 3.69
N PHE A 76 3.56 -10.89 4.39
CA PHE A 76 3.50 -11.09 5.84
C PHE A 76 4.07 -12.45 6.25
N THR A 77 3.71 -13.53 5.55
CA THR A 77 4.17 -14.88 5.83
C THR A 77 5.69 -15.03 5.64
N LEU A 78 6.25 -14.45 4.58
CA LEU A 78 7.69 -14.43 4.33
C LEU A 78 8.44 -13.71 5.46
N LEU A 79 7.96 -12.56 5.89
CA LEU A 79 8.58 -11.78 6.96
C LEU A 79 8.43 -12.46 8.33
N GLN A 80 7.27 -13.06 8.60
CA GLN A 80 7.04 -13.83 9.82
C GLN A 80 7.99 -15.04 9.91
N GLN A 81 8.17 -15.78 8.82
CA GLN A 81 9.12 -16.89 8.78
C GLN A 81 10.54 -16.42 9.00
N ARG A 82 10.94 -15.27 8.40
CA ARG A 82 12.27 -14.70 8.64
C ARG A 82 12.48 -14.30 10.09
N LEU A 83 11.48 -13.76 10.76
CA LEU A 83 11.56 -13.46 12.19
C LEU A 83 11.79 -14.72 13.02
N VAL A 84 11.06 -15.81 12.72
CA VAL A 84 11.23 -17.11 13.39
C VAL A 84 12.64 -17.67 13.17
N ASP A 85 13.16 -17.63 11.94
CA ASP A 85 14.52 -18.08 11.61
C ASP A 85 15.63 -17.29 12.34
N MET A 86 15.32 -16.07 12.74
CA MET A 86 16.21 -15.20 13.52
C MET A 86 15.94 -15.25 15.03
N GLY A 87 15.19 -16.26 15.51
CA GLY A 87 14.90 -16.44 16.95
C GLY A 87 13.92 -15.42 17.52
N SER A 88 13.05 -14.83 16.69
CA SER A 88 12.03 -13.86 17.09
C SER A 88 10.66 -14.25 16.56
N PHE A 89 9.65 -13.40 16.70
CA PHE A 89 8.30 -13.62 16.17
C PHE A 89 7.57 -12.29 16.00
N PHE A 90 6.52 -12.28 15.17
CA PHE A 90 5.65 -11.12 15.06
C PHE A 90 4.86 -10.93 16.36
N GLY A 91 4.89 -9.71 16.91
CA GLY A 91 4.36 -9.39 18.25
C GLY A 91 5.43 -9.30 19.34
N ALA A 92 6.68 -9.69 19.06
CA ALA A 92 7.78 -9.55 20.03
C ALA A 92 8.17 -8.08 20.30
N LEU A 93 7.83 -7.17 19.39
CA LEU A 93 8.10 -5.74 19.49
C LEU A 93 6.79 -4.95 19.39
N PRO A 94 6.74 -3.72 19.91
CA PRO A 94 5.58 -2.86 19.76
C PRO A 94 5.25 -2.60 18.28
N VAL A 95 3.96 -2.60 17.96
CA VAL A 95 3.38 -2.29 16.65
C VAL A 95 2.65 -0.95 16.69
N HIS A 96 2.28 -0.41 15.52
CA HIS A 96 1.51 0.81 15.41
C HIS A 96 0.45 0.69 14.29
N HIS A 97 -0.56 1.52 14.34
CA HIS A 97 -1.69 1.52 13.41
C HIS A 97 -1.69 2.70 12.43
N GLY A 98 -0.54 3.34 12.21
CA GLY A 98 -0.45 4.57 11.40
C GLY A 98 -0.93 4.42 9.96
N LEU A 99 -0.84 3.21 9.37
CA LEU A 99 -1.39 2.95 8.04
C LEU A 99 -2.93 2.91 8.08
N TRP A 100 -3.50 2.32 9.13
CA TRP A 100 -4.94 2.33 9.37
C TRP A 100 -5.50 3.74 9.61
N ASP A 101 -4.77 4.60 10.33
CA ASP A 101 -5.16 6.00 10.52
C ASP A 101 -5.32 6.73 9.19
N SER A 102 -4.39 6.52 8.24
CA SER A 102 -4.49 7.06 6.87
C SER A 102 -5.73 6.53 6.13
N ALA A 103 -6.12 5.28 6.39
CA ALA A 103 -7.33 4.71 5.81
C ALA A 103 -8.61 5.33 6.42
N VAL A 104 -8.61 5.65 7.70
CA VAL A 104 -9.73 6.34 8.36
C VAL A 104 -9.94 7.73 7.76
N GLU A 105 -8.88 8.47 7.46
CA GLU A 105 -8.95 9.79 6.82
C GLU A 105 -9.58 9.75 5.41
N THR A 106 -9.49 8.61 4.72
CA THR A 106 -10.00 8.43 3.35
C THR A 106 -11.25 7.54 3.28
N ARG A 107 -11.89 7.26 4.40
CA ARG A 107 -12.98 6.27 4.50
C ARG A 107 -14.26 6.61 3.74
N GLU A 108 -14.46 7.87 3.37
CA GLU A 108 -15.69 8.34 2.73
C GLU A 108 -15.54 8.62 1.21
N ASP A 109 -14.32 8.50 0.66
CA ASP A 109 -14.01 8.82 -0.73
C ASP A 109 -13.11 7.76 -1.35
N LEU A 110 -13.59 7.08 -2.41
CA LEU A 110 -12.83 6.01 -3.07
C LEU A 110 -11.61 6.56 -3.81
N CYS A 111 -11.69 7.73 -4.44
CA CYS A 111 -10.54 8.34 -5.10
C CYS A 111 -9.48 8.78 -4.10
N ALA A 112 -9.90 9.29 -2.93
CA ALA A 112 -8.98 9.61 -1.84
C ALA A 112 -8.32 8.34 -1.28
N ARG A 113 -9.09 7.25 -1.07
CA ARG A 113 -8.57 5.95 -0.64
C ARG A 113 -7.52 5.40 -1.62
N LEU A 114 -7.83 5.40 -2.92
CA LEU A 114 -6.89 4.97 -3.96
C LEU A 114 -5.64 5.85 -3.99
N SER A 115 -5.81 7.18 -3.88
CA SER A 115 -4.70 8.12 -3.92
C SER A 115 -3.74 7.97 -2.74
N ILE A 116 -4.26 7.80 -1.53
CA ILE A 116 -3.44 7.79 -0.31
C ILE A 116 -2.93 6.39 0.01
N ILE A 117 -3.80 5.40 0.07
CA ILE A 117 -3.40 4.03 0.45
C ILE A 117 -2.73 3.35 -0.74
N HIS A 118 -3.46 3.18 -1.86
CA HIS A 118 -3.02 2.32 -2.97
C HIS A 118 -2.10 3.02 -4.00
N LEU A 119 -1.71 4.28 -3.75
CA LEU A 119 -0.71 4.99 -4.54
C LEU A 119 0.40 5.55 -3.65
N VAL A 120 0.11 6.47 -2.71
CA VAL A 120 1.18 7.13 -1.93
C VAL A 120 1.90 6.12 -1.03
N HIS A 121 1.17 5.30 -0.27
CA HIS A 121 1.80 4.36 0.66
C HIS A 121 2.48 3.20 -0.08
N GLU A 122 1.86 2.61 -1.12
CA GLU A 122 2.47 1.57 -1.95
C GLU A 122 3.75 2.08 -2.65
N ALA A 123 3.66 3.23 -3.33
CA ALA A 123 4.83 3.83 -3.96
C ALA A 123 5.95 4.16 -2.96
N ARG A 124 5.61 4.44 -1.69
CA ARG A 124 6.61 4.61 -0.63
C ARG A 124 7.36 3.31 -0.33
N GLY A 125 6.70 2.17 -0.43
CA GLY A 125 7.32 0.85 -0.39
C GLY A 125 8.40 0.73 -1.47
N LEU A 126 8.07 1.02 -2.73
CA LEU A 126 9.01 1.00 -3.85
C LEU A 126 10.21 1.94 -3.66
N ASP A 127 10.02 3.11 -3.01
CA ASP A 127 11.11 4.05 -2.75
C ASP A 127 12.11 3.56 -1.69
N VAL A 128 11.60 2.90 -0.65
CA VAL A 128 12.39 2.59 0.56
C VAL A 128 12.97 1.18 0.53
N ASN A 129 12.27 0.23 -0.10
CA ASN A 129 12.65 -1.17 -0.07
C ASN A 129 14.04 -1.45 -0.71
N PRO A 130 14.45 -0.83 -1.83
CA PRO A 130 15.80 -1.01 -2.36
C PRO A 130 16.90 -0.69 -1.34
N LEU A 131 16.75 0.40 -0.59
CA LEU A 131 17.70 0.78 0.47
C LEU A 131 17.68 -0.21 1.64
N THR A 132 16.55 -0.81 1.90
CA THR A 132 16.41 -1.84 2.93
C THR A 132 17.08 -3.13 2.49
N ILE A 133 16.87 -3.57 1.25
CA ILE A 133 17.55 -4.73 0.64
C ILE A 133 19.08 -4.56 0.72
N GLU A 134 19.60 -3.39 0.37
CA GLU A 134 21.05 -3.11 0.46
C GLU A 134 21.61 -3.24 1.89
N LYS A 135 20.85 -2.83 2.90
CA LYS A 135 21.26 -3.02 4.31
C LYS A 135 21.38 -4.50 4.69
N PHE A 136 20.42 -5.32 4.25
CA PHE A 136 20.45 -6.76 4.49
C PHE A 136 21.56 -7.44 3.68
N ARG A 137 21.79 -7.02 2.44
CA ARG A 137 22.90 -7.50 1.59
C ARG A 137 24.25 -7.18 2.20
N ALA A 138 24.46 -5.96 2.67
CA ALA A 138 25.69 -5.56 3.36
C ALA A 138 25.93 -6.31 4.68
N ALA A 139 24.88 -6.83 5.29
CA ALA A 139 24.95 -7.66 6.49
C ALA A 139 25.14 -9.16 6.19
N GLY A 140 25.21 -9.57 4.92
CA GLY A 140 25.31 -10.98 4.49
C GLY A 140 24.04 -11.80 4.70
N ASP A 141 22.88 -11.15 4.87
CA ASP A 141 21.60 -11.81 5.15
C ASP A 141 20.83 -12.10 3.84
N ALA A 142 21.32 -13.08 3.08
CA ALA A 142 20.78 -13.43 1.76
C ALA A 142 19.30 -13.83 1.83
N ARG A 143 18.86 -14.58 2.84
CA ARG A 143 17.46 -15.01 2.97
C ARG A 143 16.49 -13.85 3.13
N SER A 144 16.88 -12.81 3.90
CA SER A 144 16.05 -11.59 3.99
C SER A 144 16.08 -10.79 2.70
N VAL A 145 17.21 -10.75 1.98
CA VAL A 145 17.31 -10.14 0.64
C VAL A 145 16.34 -10.80 -0.33
N ASP A 146 16.27 -12.14 -0.37
CA ASP A 146 15.36 -12.88 -1.25
C ASP A 146 13.90 -12.56 -0.94
N SER A 147 13.50 -12.58 0.33
CA SER A 147 12.14 -12.22 0.76
C SER A 147 11.77 -10.79 0.38
N LEU A 148 12.62 -9.82 0.67
CA LEU A 148 12.39 -8.40 0.38
C LEU A 148 12.41 -8.11 -1.13
N THR A 149 13.15 -8.87 -1.93
CA THR A 149 13.14 -8.76 -3.40
C THR A 149 11.81 -9.26 -3.96
N THR A 150 11.28 -10.37 -3.44
CA THR A 150 9.95 -10.87 -3.82
C THR A 150 8.88 -9.82 -3.53
N ILE A 151 8.86 -9.27 -2.32
CA ILE A 151 7.94 -8.20 -1.92
C ILE A 151 8.05 -7.02 -2.88
N HIS A 152 9.28 -6.56 -3.16
CA HIS A 152 9.51 -5.41 -4.03
C HIS A 152 8.92 -5.58 -5.44
N LEU A 153 9.04 -6.76 -6.02
CA LEU A 153 8.51 -7.06 -7.36
C LEU A 153 6.98 -7.05 -7.38
N ASP A 154 6.34 -7.57 -6.35
CA ASP A 154 4.88 -7.57 -6.23
C ASP A 154 4.34 -6.14 -6.03
N GLU A 155 5.03 -5.28 -5.25
CA GLU A 155 4.65 -3.89 -5.00
C GLU A 155 4.52 -3.05 -6.29
N ILE A 156 5.27 -3.37 -7.34
CA ILE A 156 5.13 -2.71 -8.65
C ILE A 156 3.71 -2.92 -9.19
N THR A 157 3.16 -4.12 -9.02
CA THR A 157 1.80 -4.43 -9.47
C THR A 157 0.74 -3.76 -8.60
N HIS A 158 1.01 -3.57 -7.30
CA HIS A 158 0.11 -2.88 -6.38
C HIS A 158 -0.05 -1.40 -6.74
N VAL A 159 1.06 -0.71 -7.00
CA VAL A 159 1.02 0.69 -7.50
C VAL A 159 0.29 0.79 -8.83
N SER A 160 0.55 -0.12 -9.76
CA SER A 160 -0.15 -0.18 -11.05
C SER A 160 -1.66 -0.38 -10.89
N THR A 161 -2.07 -1.21 -9.93
CA THR A 161 -3.48 -1.43 -9.57
C THR A 161 -4.13 -0.15 -9.04
N GLY A 162 -3.49 0.56 -8.12
CA GLY A 162 -3.98 1.85 -7.61
C GLY A 162 -4.16 2.88 -8.73
N HIS A 163 -3.17 2.99 -9.63
CA HIS A 163 -3.21 3.90 -10.78
C HIS A 163 -4.33 3.53 -11.76
N ARG A 164 -4.46 2.23 -12.09
CA ARG A 164 -5.50 1.72 -12.98
C ARG A 164 -6.89 2.13 -12.50
N TRP A 165 -7.19 1.90 -11.22
CA TRP A 165 -8.53 2.12 -10.69
C TRP A 165 -8.84 3.59 -10.44
N LEU A 166 -7.86 4.42 -10.06
CA LEU A 166 -8.05 5.87 -10.02
C LEU A 166 -8.34 6.43 -11.42
N THR A 167 -7.59 6.00 -12.44
CA THR A 167 -7.81 6.39 -13.83
C THR A 167 -9.19 5.95 -14.33
N TYR A 168 -9.60 4.71 -14.01
CA TYR A 168 -10.92 4.21 -14.37
C TYR A 168 -12.04 5.07 -13.77
N LEU A 169 -11.98 5.37 -12.47
CA LEU A 169 -13.00 6.19 -11.80
C LEU A 169 -13.08 7.60 -12.42
N CYS A 170 -11.96 8.21 -12.74
CA CYS A 170 -11.94 9.50 -13.41
C CYS A 170 -12.55 9.43 -14.81
N ALA A 171 -12.27 8.36 -15.57
CA ALA A 171 -12.78 8.18 -16.93
C ALA A 171 -14.31 7.95 -16.98
N VAL A 172 -14.87 7.25 -15.99
CA VAL A 172 -16.31 7.00 -15.92
C VAL A 172 -17.09 8.13 -15.22
N HIS A 173 -16.39 9.04 -14.55
CA HIS A 173 -17.04 10.21 -13.93
C HIS A 173 -17.63 11.12 -15.01
N PRO A 174 -18.84 11.70 -14.80
CA PRO A 174 -19.49 12.58 -15.79
C PRO A 174 -18.61 13.71 -16.30
N GLU A 175 -17.82 14.32 -15.42
CA GLU A 175 -16.93 15.44 -15.74
C GLU A 175 -15.56 15.00 -16.26
N GLN A 176 -15.25 13.71 -16.21
CA GLN A 176 -13.98 13.11 -16.65
C GLN A 176 -12.75 13.91 -16.16
N PRO A 177 -12.59 14.12 -14.85
CA PRO A 177 -11.48 14.91 -14.33
C PRO A 177 -10.13 14.23 -14.62
N SER A 178 -9.08 15.04 -14.71
CA SER A 178 -7.70 14.51 -14.86
C SER A 178 -7.31 13.65 -13.65
N PRO A 179 -6.92 12.38 -13.83
CA PRO A 179 -6.47 11.53 -12.72
C PRO A 179 -5.30 12.14 -11.93
N VAL A 180 -4.42 12.87 -12.61
CA VAL A 180 -3.28 13.55 -11.98
C VAL A 180 -3.76 14.68 -11.06
N ASP A 181 -4.75 15.45 -11.48
CA ASP A 181 -5.27 16.55 -10.68
C ASP A 181 -6.09 16.03 -9.50
N VAL A 182 -6.87 14.97 -9.69
CA VAL A 182 -7.58 14.27 -8.61
C VAL A 182 -6.58 13.71 -7.58
N PHE A 183 -5.54 13.02 -8.03
CA PHE A 183 -4.48 12.51 -7.16
C PHE A 183 -3.84 13.64 -6.35
N ARG A 184 -3.40 14.71 -7.01
CA ARG A 184 -2.75 15.85 -6.36
C ARG A 184 -3.66 16.55 -5.34
N ALA A 185 -4.94 16.71 -5.66
CA ALA A 185 -5.93 17.28 -4.74
C ALA A 185 -6.10 16.41 -3.49
N ASN A 186 -6.23 15.09 -3.68
CA ASN A 186 -6.36 14.13 -2.58
C ASN A 186 -5.11 14.09 -1.69
N VAL A 187 -3.91 14.11 -2.28
CA VAL A 187 -2.66 14.15 -1.52
C VAL A 187 -2.58 15.42 -0.68
N ARG A 188 -2.90 16.58 -1.24
CA ARG A 188 -2.90 17.85 -0.48
C ARG A 188 -3.89 17.87 0.66
N ARG A 189 -5.04 17.21 0.50
CA ARG A 189 -6.14 17.23 1.46
C ARG A 189 -5.97 16.18 2.57
N HIS A 190 -5.52 14.98 2.24
CA HIS A 190 -5.62 13.82 3.11
C HIS A 190 -4.26 13.26 3.55
N PHE A 191 -3.16 13.60 2.87
CA PHE A 191 -1.87 13.07 3.27
C PHE A 191 -1.27 13.87 4.42
N VAL A 192 -1.09 13.21 5.56
CA VAL A 192 -0.46 13.78 6.75
C VAL A 192 1.03 13.43 6.74
N GLY A 193 1.88 14.43 6.63
CA GLY A 193 3.33 14.26 6.64
C GLY A 193 4.03 14.95 5.47
N GLN A 194 5.26 14.55 5.19
CA GLN A 194 6.06 15.07 4.09
C GLN A 194 6.41 13.96 3.10
N LEU A 195 6.14 14.20 1.83
CA LEU A 195 6.66 13.36 0.75
C LEU A 195 8.15 13.70 0.57
N LYS A 196 9.01 12.78 0.99
CA LYS A 196 10.48 12.92 0.90
C LYS A 196 11.05 11.80 0.05
N GLY A 197 11.99 12.16 -0.85
CA GLY A 197 12.81 11.18 -1.55
C GLY A 197 13.67 10.31 -0.62
N PRO A 198 14.36 9.33 -1.19
CA PRO A 198 14.47 9.12 -2.64
C PRO A 198 13.14 8.68 -3.26
N PHE A 199 12.99 8.93 -4.57
CA PHE A 199 11.85 8.45 -5.36
C PHE A 199 12.38 7.46 -6.42
N ASN A 200 11.82 6.26 -6.42
CA ASN A 200 12.18 5.20 -7.37
C ASN A 200 11.31 5.33 -8.64
N ALA A 201 11.64 6.30 -9.48
CA ALA A 201 10.86 6.58 -10.68
C ALA A 201 10.75 5.38 -11.64
N PRO A 202 11.80 4.54 -11.87
CA PRO A 202 11.70 3.38 -12.76
C PRO A 202 10.60 2.38 -12.37
N ASP A 203 10.44 2.09 -11.07
CA ASP A 203 9.51 1.06 -10.60
C ASP A 203 8.09 1.59 -10.34
N ARG A 204 7.87 2.90 -10.54
CA ARG A 204 6.56 3.53 -10.39
C ARG A 204 5.76 3.65 -11.70
N HIS A 205 6.31 3.15 -12.83
CA HIS A 205 5.71 3.28 -14.18
C HIS A 205 5.15 1.97 -14.71
#